data_94b6f1c0ee472aadd4e78c0e77f79b70
#
_entry.id   94b6f1c0ee472aadd4e78c0e77f79b70
#
_cell.length_a   1.000
_cell.length_b   1.000
_cell.length_c   1.000
_cell.angle_alpha   90.00
_cell.angle_beta   90.00
_cell.angle_gamma   90.00
#
_symmetry.space_group_name_H-M   'P 1'
#
loop_
_entity.id
_entity.type
_entity.pdbx_description
1 polymer ?
#
loop_
_entity_poly.entity_id
_entity_poly.type
_entity_poly.pdbx_seq_one_letter_code
_entity_poly.pdbx_strand_id
1 'polypeptide(L)'
;MIDFSPVSNGEKKYIDLWREQAITIDDLRDMTNESIDYLLGLLEDVEDADIIFEPTDPDAHDPHAVEGEEMIGWTLGHLIAHVTASSEEGAAFSSLLARGVEDVKNRPRYETPWREIDTKAKAIQRLEESRQMRLAYLDTWPDQPHYENYRVAKTEGFAEYFGALNAPASFLMGLAHEVGHYDQIKEAKRQALAARATA
;
A
#
# COMPACT_ATOMS: atom_id res chain seq x y z
N MET A 1 -4.31 -10.63 9.54
CA MET A 1 -3.46 -10.20 8.39
C MET A 1 -2.43 -11.28 8.06
N ILE A 2 -2.11 -11.50 6.77
CA ILE A 2 -1.08 -12.46 6.31
C ILE A 2 0.34 -12.02 6.73
N ASP A 3 1.23 -12.98 6.98
CA ASP A 3 2.66 -12.72 7.21
C ASP A 3 3.41 -12.58 5.88
N PHE A 4 3.93 -11.39 5.60
CA PHE A 4 4.73 -11.09 4.42
C PHE A 4 6.25 -11.28 4.63
N SER A 5 6.71 -11.65 5.83
CA SER A 5 8.13 -11.83 6.13
C SER A 5 8.85 -12.75 5.15
N PRO A 6 8.27 -13.90 4.71
CA PRO A 6 8.94 -14.77 3.74
C PRO A 6 9.21 -14.11 2.39
N VAL A 7 8.35 -13.16 1.98
CA VAL A 7 8.58 -12.40 0.74
C VAL A 7 9.61 -11.30 0.96
N SER A 8 9.51 -10.56 2.06
CA SER A 8 10.46 -9.50 2.41
C SER A 8 11.90 -10.02 2.56
N ASN A 9 12.04 -11.25 3.07
CA ASN A 9 13.34 -11.93 3.21
C ASN A 9 13.83 -12.58 1.91
N GLY A 10 13.07 -12.53 0.83
CA GLY A 10 13.41 -13.15 -0.46
C GLY A 10 13.28 -14.67 -0.51
N GLU A 11 12.69 -15.30 0.51
CA GLU A 11 12.50 -16.75 0.61
C GLU A 11 11.38 -17.24 -0.32
N LYS A 12 10.35 -16.39 -0.55
CA LYS A 12 9.18 -16.68 -1.38
C LYS A 12 8.84 -15.51 -2.29
N LYS A 13 8.00 -15.78 -3.28
CA LYS A 13 7.36 -14.75 -4.12
C LYS A 13 5.88 -14.63 -3.72
N TYR A 14 5.23 -13.52 -4.12
CA TYR A 14 3.80 -13.30 -3.83
C TYR A 14 2.91 -14.41 -4.38
N ILE A 15 3.26 -14.97 -5.54
CA ILE A 15 2.52 -16.08 -6.15
C ILE A 15 2.64 -17.36 -5.33
N ASP A 16 3.75 -17.57 -4.61
CA ASP A 16 3.94 -18.73 -3.76
C ASP A 16 3.06 -18.60 -2.51
N LEU A 17 2.99 -17.41 -1.89
CA LEU A 17 2.08 -17.15 -0.77
C LEU A 17 0.62 -17.41 -1.15
N TRP A 18 0.19 -16.88 -2.30
CA TRP A 18 -1.16 -17.11 -2.80
C TRP A 18 -1.48 -18.60 -2.94
N ARG A 19 -0.59 -19.37 -3.59
CA ARG A 19 -0.80 -20.81 -3.87
C ARG A 19 -0.77 -21.64 -2.59
N GLU A 20 0.21 -21.44 -1.73
CA GLU A 20 0.41 -22.24 -0.53
C GLU A 20 -0.67 -22.02 0.51
N GLN A 21 -1.17 -20.79 0.62
CA GLN A 21 -2.22 -20.46 1.56
C GLN A 21 -3.63 -20.53 0.95
N ALA A 22 -3.73 -20.89 -0.33
CA ALA A 22 -4.99 -21.00 -1.07
C ALA A 22 -5.87 -19.73 -0.92
N ILE A 23 -5.23 -18.54 -0.98
CA ILE A 23 -5.89 -17.26 -0.73
C ILE A 23 -7.01 -17.03 -1.73
N THR A 24 -8.21 -16.78 -1.22
CA THR A 24 -9.43 -16.51 -1.97
C THR A 24 -9.66 -15.00 -2.17
N ILE A 25 -10.66 -14.65 -2.97
CA ILE A 25 -11.10 -13.25 -3.12
C ILE A 25 -11.64 -12.71 -1.79
N ASP A 26 -12.35 -13.54 -1.02
CA ASP A 26 -12.88 -13.14 0.29
C ASP A 26 -11.76 -12.88 1.29
N ASP A 27 -10.69 -13.68 1.28
CA ASP A 27 -9.49 -13.38 2.08
C ASP A 27 -8.85 -12.04 1.71
N LEU A 28 -8.81 -11.67 0.40
CA LEU A 28 -8.30 -10.37 -0.03
C LEU A 28 -9.20 -9.20 0.43
N ARG A 29 -10.53 -9.42 0.52
CA ARG A 29 -11.46 -8.45 1.11
C ARG A 29 -11.21 -8.27 2.59
N ASP A 30 -11.08 -9.38 3.32
CA ASP A 30 -10.81 -9.36 4.75
C ASP A 30 -9.48 -8.68 5.05
N MET A 31 -8.42 -9.00 4.31
CA MET A 31 -7.11 -8.33 4.43
C MET A 31 -7.20 -6.83 4.15
N THR A 32 -8.02 -6.40 3.18
CA THR A 32 -8.26 -4.98 2.89
C THR A 32 -8.90 -4.29 4.09
N ASN A 33 -9.95 -4.90 4.67
CA ASN A 33 -10.62 -4.35 5.84
C ASN A 33 -9.68 -4.29 7.05
N GLU A 34 -8.99 -5.40 7.35
CA GLU A 34 -8.03 -5.48 8.46
C GLU A 34 -6.93 -4.41 8.35
N SER A 35 -6.37 -4.19 7.14
CA SER A 35 -5.29 -3.23 6.94
C SER A 35 -5.76 -1.79 7.17
N ILE A 36 -6.93 -1.43 6.67
CA ILE A 36 -7.49 -0.09 6.87
C ILE A 36 -7.93 0.11 8.33
N ASP A 37 -8.57 -0.88 8.95
CA ASP A 37 -8.95 -0.80 10.37
C ASP A 37 -7.71 -0.62 11.25
N TYR A 38 -6.60 -1.29 10.92
CA TYR A 38 -5.34 -1.11 11.61
C TYR A 38 -4.81 0.32 11.48
N LEU A 39 -4.78 0.89 10.27
CA LEU A 39 -4.33 2.26 10.02
C LEU A 39 -5.23 3.29 10.70
N LEU A 40 -6.55 3.09 10.66
CA LEU A 40 -7.51 3.94 11.38
C LEU A 40 -7.28 3.89 12.90
N GLY A 41 -6.99 2.70 13.45
CA GLY A 41 -6.63 2.53 14.86
C GLY A 41 -5.36 3.30 15.24
N LEU A 42 -4.38 3.40 14.33
CA LEU A 42 -3.19 4.22 14.57
C LEU A 42 -3.51 5.72 14.67
N LEU A 43 -4.63 6.18 14.10
CA LEU A 43 -5.04 7.58 14.12
C LEU A 43 -5.95 7.96 15.32
N GLU A 44 -6.32 7.03 16.20
CA GLU A 44 -7.31 7.30 17.27
C GLU A 44 -6.93 8.49 18.15
N ASP A 45 -5.67 8.57 18.60
CA ASP A 45 -5.12 9.61 19.50
C ASP A 45 -4.34 10.72 18.77
N VAL A 46 -4.38 10.72 17.42
CA VAL A 46 -3.75 11.73 16.56
C VAL A 46 -4.64 12.97 16.46
N GLU A 47 -4.04 14.15 16.39
CA GLU A 47 -4.67 15.45 16.10
C GLU A 47 -4.20 16.00 14.74
N ASP A 48 -4.81 17.08 14.24
CA ASP A 48 -4.47 17.68 12.95
C ASP A 48 -2.97 18.08 12.87
N ALA A 49 -2.43 18.63 13.95
CA ALA A 49 -1.02 19.01 14.00
C ALA A 49 -0.06 17.80 13.85
N ASP A 50 -0.48 16.63 14.31
CA ASP A 50 0.34 15.42 14.21
C ASP A 50 0.39 14.88 12.75
N ILE A 51 -0.66 15.13 11.95
CA ILE A 51 -0.74 14.67 10.55
C ILE A 51 0.34 15.35 9.70
N ILE A 52 0.64 16.60 9.97
CA ILE A 52 1.59 17.42 9.22
C ILE A 52 2.95 17.54 9.91
N PHE A 53 3.13 16.91 11.07
CA PHE A 53 4.40 16.90 11.77
C PHE A 53 5.47 16.20 10.93
N GLU A 54 6.59 16.88 10.69
CA GLU A 54 7.74 16.31 9.97
C GLU A 54 8.65 15.57 10.95
N PRO A 55 8.67 14.21 10.90
CA PRO A 55 9.53 13.44 11.79
C PRO A 55 10.99 13.52 11.37
N THR A 56 11.90 13.35 12.32
CA THR A 56 13.31 13.11 12.03
C THR A 56 13.48 11.66 11.58
N ASP A 57 13.91 11.46 10.34
CA ASP A 57 14.21 10.16 9.76
C ASP A 57 15.61 10.23 9.12
N PRO A 58 16.66 9.70 9.78
CA PRO A 58 18.02 9.75 9.28
C PRO A 58 18.23 8.90 8.01
N ASP A 59 17.34 7.97 7.74
CA ASP A 59 17.36 7.08 6.59
C ASP A 59 16.41 7.56 5.47
N ALA A 60 15.78 8.74 5.64
CA ALA A 60 14.89 9.30 4.63
C ALA A 60 15.63 9.49 3.31
N HIS A 61 15.12 8.85 2.27
CA HIS A 61 15.59 9.03 0.91
C HIS A 61 14.49 8.70 -0.09
N ASP A 62 13.90 9.72 -0.70
CA ASP A 62 12.93 9.56 -1.77
C ASP A 62 13.52 9.99 -3.12
N PRO A 63 13.93 9.04 -3.98
CA PRO A 63 14.49 9.36 -5.30
C PRO A 63 13.45 9.94 -6.27
N HIS A 64 12.18 10.01 -5.89
CA HIS A 64 11.07 10.55 -6.68
C HIS A 64 10.54 11.87 -6.13
N ALA A 65 11.10 12.35 -5.03
CA ALA A 65 10.75 13.64 -4.45
C ALA A 65 11.04 14.80 -5.40
N VAL A 66 10.45 15.95 -5.16
CA VAL A 66 10.84 17.19 -5.82
C VAL A 66 12.23 17.62 -5.33
N GLU A 67 12.94 18.35 -6.17
CA GLU A 67 14.31 18.80 -5.86
C GLU A 67 14.38 19.52 -4.51
N GLY A 68 15.24 19.02 -3.63
CA GLY A 68 15.47 19.54 -2.26
C GLY A 68 14.58 18.90 -1.18
N GLU A 69 13.71 17.98 -1.53
CA GLU A 69 12.85 17.25 -0.58
C GLU A 69 13.21 15.76 -0.44
N GLU A 70 14.31 15.33 -1.05
CA GLU A 70 14.69 13.91 -1.10
C GLU A 70 14.99 13.31 0.28
N MET A 71 15.35 14.14 1.25
CA MET A 71 15.82 13.73 2.57
C MET A 71 14.87 14.16 3.71
N ILE A 72 13.65 14.62 3.41
CA ILE A 72 12.70 14.99 4.45
C ILE A 72 12.03 13.75 5.04
N GLY A 73 11.79 13.77 6.35
CA GLY A 73 10.99 12.74 7.02
C GLY A 73 9.53 12.79 6.54
N TRP A 74 8.97 11.63 6.25
CA TRP A 74 7.59 11.58 5.75
C TRP A 74 6.58 11.78 6.89
N THR A 75 5.74 12.78 6.74
CA THR A 75 4.62 13.04 7.67
C THR A 75 3.61 11.90 7.62
N LEU A 76 2.71 11.82 8.60
CA LEU A 76 1.60 10.84 8.55
C LEU A 76 0.73 11.04 7.31
N GLY A 77 0.47 12.30 6.90
CA GLY A 77 -0.27 12.60 5.67
C GLY A 77 0.44 12.06 4.42
N HIS A 78 1.78 12.19 4.35
CA HIS A 78 2.59 11.67 3.25
C HIS A 78 2.55 10.14 3.22
N LEU A 79 2.79 9.49 4.35
CA LEU A 79 2.75 8.02 4.46
C LEU A 79 1.38 7.46 4.03
N ILE A 80 0.28 8.07 4.49
CA ILE A 80 -1.08 7.65 4.10
C ILE A 80 -1.30 7.81 2.58
N ALA A 81 -0.90 8.94 1.98
CA ALA A 81 -0.99 9.12 0.53
C ALA A 81 -0.23 8.02 -0.22
N HIS A 82 1.00 7.74 0.21
CA HIS A 82 1.89 6.78 -0.43
C HIS A 82 1.41 5.33 -0.34
N VAL A 83 1.05 4.86 0.86
CA VAL A 83 0.65 3.46 1.05
C VAL A 83 -0.69 3.16 0.39
N THR A 84 -1.65 4.09 0.45
CA THR A 84 -2.96 3.93 -0.22
C THR A 84 -2.79 3.85 -1.73
N ALA A 85 -1.98 4.73 -2.33
CA ALA A 85 -1.71 4.69 -3.77
C ALA A 85 -1.09 3.36 -4.22
N SER A 86 -0.20 2.77 -3.41
CA SER A 86 0.43 1.48 -3.73
C SER A 86 -0.56 0.32 -3.66
N SER A 87 -1.41 0.29 -2.63
CA SER A 87 -2.42 -0.76 -2.47
C SER A 87 -3.50 -0.66 -3.55
N GLU A 88 -3.93 0.55 -3.92
CA GLU A 88 -4.87 0.80 -5.01
C GLU A 88 -4.28 0.40 -6.38
N GLU A 89 -3.01 0.70 -6.62
CA GLU A 89 -2.32 0.25 -7.84
C GLU A 89 -2.31 -1.28 -7.93
N GLY A 90 -1.98 -1.98 -6.83
CA GLY A 90 -2.02 -3.43 -6.75
C GLY A 90 -3.42 -4.00 -7.06
N ALA A 91 -4.46 -3.41 -6.48
CA ALA A 91 -5.85 -3.78 -6.71
C ALA A 91 -6.31 -3.51 -8.16
N ALA A 92 -5.90 -2.39 -8.76
CA ALA A 92 -6.22 -2.06 -10.14
C ALA A 92 -5.57 -3.04 -11.13
N PHE A 93 -4.27 -3.36 -10.97
CA PHE A 93 -3.61 -4.39 -11.76
C PHE A 93 -4.28 -5.76 -11.59
N SER A 94 -4.60 -6.12 -10.36
CA SER A 94 -5.29 -7.35 -10.00
C SER A 94 -6.62 -7.50 -10.76
N SER A 95 -7.46 -6.44 -10.76
CA SER A 95 -8.71 -6.39 -11.51
C SER A 95 -8.51 -6.60 -13.02
N LEU A 96 -7.55 -5.91 -13.63
CA LEU A 96 -7.26 -6.05 -15.06
C LEU A 96 -6.83 -7.47 -15.41
N LEU A 97 -5.91 -8.04 -14.63
CA LEU A 97 -5.39 -9.39 -14.85
C LEU A 97 -6.48 -10.45 -14.67
N ALA A 98 -7.31 -10.34 -13.62
CA ALA A 98 -8.41 -11.28 -13.37
C ALA A 98 -9.42 -11.33 -14.52
N ARG A 99 -9.63 -10.21 -15.21
CA ARG A 99 -10.53 -10.10 -16.38
C ARG A 99 -9.88 -10.50 -17.69
N GLY A 100 -8.63 -10.98 -17.70
CA GLY A 100 -7.91 -11.43 -18.87
C GLY A 100 -7.31 -10.30 -19.72
N VAL A 101 -7.16 -9.08 -19.17
CA VAL A 101 -6.51 -7.99 -19.90
C VAL A 101 -5.01 -8.27 -19.98
N GLU A 102 -4.50 -8.41 -21.19
CA GLU A 102 -3.08 -8.62 -21.47
C GLU A 102 -2.36 -7.29 -21.71
N ASP A 103 -1.04 -7.31 -21.57
CA ASP A 103 -0.15 -6.18 -21.95
C ASP A 103 -0.56 -4.82 -21.39
N VAL A 104 -0.93 -4.75 -20.10
CA VAL A 104 -1.22 -3.49 -19.45
C VAL A 104 0.03 -2.61 -19.44
N LYS A 105 0.03 -1.57 -20.30
CA LYS A 105 1.20 -0.70 -20.53
C LYS A 105 1.25 0.48 -19.56
N ASN A 106 0.10 1.00 -19.20
CA ASN A 106 0.00 2.18 -18.34
C ASN A 106 -0.09 1.77 -16.87
N ARG A 107 0.65 2.46 -16.05
CA ARG A 107 0.62 2.28 -14.61
C ARG A 107 -0.63 2.95 -14.04
N PRO A 108 -1.57 2.22 -13.41
CA PRO A 108 -2.81 2.78 -12.88
C PRO A 108 -2.60 3.43 -11.50
N ARG A 109 -1.42 3.99 -11.23
CA ARG A 109 -1.10 4.64 -9.96
C ARG A 109 -1.53 6.10 -9.99
N TYR A 110 -2.26 6.50 -8.97
CA TYR A 110 -2.48 7.89 -8.61
C TYR A 110 -2.15 8.07 -7.13
N GLU A 111 -1.30 9.02 -6.82
CA GLU A 111 -0.98 9.39 -5.46
C GLU A 111 -1.58 10.76 -5.17
N THR A 112 -2.45 10.83 -4.18
CA THR A 112 -3.01 12.10 -3.71
C THR A 112 -1.86 13.03 -3.30
N PRO A 113 -1.85 14.31 -3.71
CA PRO A 113 -0.85 15.25 -3.25
C PRO A 113 -0.81 15.25 -1.71
N TRP A 114 0.25 14.73 -1.12
CA TRP A 114 0.29 14.43 0.30
C TRP A 114 0.09 15.64 1.21
N ARG A 115 0.46 16.84 0.74
CA ARG A 115 0.22 18.09 1.46
C ARG A 115 -1.25 18.48 1.55
N GLU A 116 -2.12 17.86 0.75
CA GLU A 116 -3.56 18.04 0.88
C GLU A 116 -4.15 17.23 2.04
N ILE A 117 -3.42 16.22 2.53
CA ILE A 117 -3.80 15.44 3.72
C ILE A 117 -3.21 16.15 4.95
N ASP A 118 -3.81 17.27 5.34
CA ASP A 118 -3.32 18.18 6.36
C ASP A 118 -4.11 18.13 7.68
N THR A 119 -5.15 17.27 7.76
CA THR A 119 -5.98 17.06 8.94
C THR A 119 -6.26 15.59 9.17
N LYS A 120 -6.55 15.21 10.42
CA LYS A 120 -7.01 13.86 10.78
C LYS A 120 -8.25 13.44 9.98
N ALA A 121 -9.20 14.34 9.79
CA ALA A 121 -10.41 14.05 9.03
C ALA A 121 -10.10 13.66 7.57
N LYS A 122 -9.19 14.38 6.91
CA LYS A 122 -8.74 14.05 5.55
C LYS A 122 -7.95 12.75 5.49
N ALA A 123 -7.11 12.47 6.50
CA ALA A 123 -6.39 11.21 6.60
C ALA A 123 -7.35 10.02 6.72
N ILE A 124 -8.37 10.11 7.58
CA ILE A 124 -9.43 9.10 7.72
C ILE A 124 -10.20 8.96 6.40
N GLN A 125 -10.61 10.06 5.78
CA GLN A 125 -11.30 10.06 4.50
C GLN A 125 -10.48 9.32 3.43
N ARG A 126 -9.17 9.63 3.32
CA ARG A 126 -8.28 8.99 2.33
C ARG A 126 -8.18 7.47 2.53
N LEU A 127 -8.08 7.02 3.79
CA LEU A 127 -8.06 5.60 4.12
C LEU A 127 -9.38 4.90 3.73
N GLU A 128 -10.53 5.49 4.04
CA GLU A 128 -11.83 4.92 3.69
C GLU A 128 -12.10 4.91 2.17
N GLU A 129 -11.66 5.95 1.45
CA GLU A 129 -11.70 5.95 -0.02
C GLU A 129 -10.84 4.83 -0.60
N SER A 130 -9.66 4.59 -0.05
CA SER A 130 -8.79 3.47 -0.45
C SER A 130 -9.45 2.12 -0.19
N ARG A 131 -10.10 1.93 0.97
CA ARG A 131 -10.90 0.74 1.27
C ARG A 131 -11.94 0.50 0.19
N GLN A 132 -12.76 1.51 -0.10
CA GLN A 132 -13.83 1.41 -1.09
C GLN A 132 -13.30 1.07 -2.49
N MET A 133 -12.24 1.74 -2.93
CA MET A 133 -11.62 1.48 -4.23
C MET A 133 -11.09 0.05 -4.34
N ARG A 134 -10.36 -0.44 -3.33
CA ARG A 134 -9.80 -1.79 -3.34
C ARG A 134 -10.89 -2.86 -3.36
N LEU A 135 -11.95 -2.70 -2.56
CA LEU A 135 -13.10 -3.61 -2.56
C LEU A 135 -13.84 -3.58 -3.90
N ALA A 136 -14.05 -2.39 -4.48
CA ALA A 136 -14.68 -2.25 -5.79
C ALA A 136 -13.87 -2.91 -6.91
N TYR A 137 -12.53 -2.86 -6.86
CA TYR A 137 -11.68 -3.60 -7.81
C TYR A 137 -11.86 -5.12 -7.68
N LEU A 138 -11.97 -5.65 -6.46
CA LEU A 138 -12.27 -7.07 -6.25
C LEU A 138 -13.66 -7.47 -6.77
N ASP A 139 -14.65 -6.56 -6.68
CA ASP A 139 -16.02 -6.79 -7.22
C ASP A 139 -16.02 -6.91 -8.76
N THR A 140 -14.99 -6.45 -9.44
CA THR A 140 -14.87 -6.58 -10.91
C THR A 140 -14.34 -7.94 -11.37
N TRP A 141 -13.89 -8.79 -10.45
CA TRP A 141 -13.37 -10.09 -10.85
C TRP A 141 -14.51 -10.97 -11.36
N PRO A 142 -14.32 -11.70 -12.49
CA PRO A 142 -15.33 -12.63 -12.98
C PRO A 142 -15.41 -13.87 -12.08
N ASP A 143 -16.49 -14.64 -12.20
CA ASP A 143 -16.68 -15.91 -11.48
C ASP A 143 -15.53 -16.92 -11.74
N GLN A 144 -14.88 -16.81 -12.89
CA GLN A 144 -13.69 -17.58 -13.27
C GLN A 144 -12.56 -16.61 -13.62
N PRO A 145 -11.78 -16.14 -12.62
CA PRO A 145 -10.69 -15.22 -12.87
C PRO A 145 -9.54 -15.85 -13.67
N HIS A 146 -8.93 -15.09 -14.54
CA HIS A 146 -7.79 -15.52 -15.37
C HIS A 146 -6.49 -15.55 -14.55
N TYR A 147 -6.31 -16.56 -13.70
CA TYR A 147 -5.11 -16.73 -12.87
C TYR A 147 -3.84 -17.06 -13.64
N GLU A 148 -3.98 -17.50 -14.89
CA GLU A 148 -2.90 -17.75 -15.85
C GLU A 148 -2.38 -16.47 -16.53
N ASN A 149 -3.05 -15.34 -16.33
CA ASN A 149 -2.65 -14.04 -16.87
C ASN A 149 -1.69 -13.34 -15.90
N TYR A 150 -0.56 -12.87 -16.41
CA TYR A 150 0.52 -12.29 -15.60
C TYR A 150 0.84 -10.88 -16.04
N ARG A 151 1.20 -10.04 -15.07
CA ARG A 151 1.71 -8.71 -15.34
C ARG A 151 3.03 -8.79 -16.12
N VAL A 152 3.14 -7.98 -17.18
CA VAL A 152 4.39 -7.83 -17.90
C VAL A 152 5.41 -7.11 -17.02
N ALA A 153 6.54 -7.75 -16.77
CA ALA A 153 7.62 -7.15 -15.99
C ALA A 153 8.28 -6.01 -16.79
N LYS A 154 8.49 -4.87 -16.12
CA LYS A 154 9.13 -3.69 -16.76
C LYS A 154 10.62 -3.91 -17.01
N THR A 155 11.28 -4.67 -16.14
CA THR A 155 12.71 -4.99 -16.20
C THR A 155 12.97 -6.41 -15.71
N GLU A 156 14.11 -6.99 -16.10
CA GLU A 156 14.53 -8.29 -15.57
C GLU A 156 14.66 -8.28 -14.05
N GLY A 157 15.24 -7.23 -13.46
CA GLY A 157 15.35 -7.09 -12.01
C GLY A 157 14.00 -7.04 -11.29
N PHE A 158 12.97 -6.44 -11.91
CA PHE A 158 11.60 -6.49 -11.38
C PHE A 158 11.07 -7.92 -11.38
N ALA A 159 11.25 -8.67 -12.47
CA ALA A 159 10.83 -10.06 -12.57
C ALA A 159 11.58 -10.98 -11.59
N GLU A 160 12.87 -10.75 -11.42
CA GLU A 160 13.69 -11.49 -10.47
C GLU A 160 13.27 -11.25 -9.03
N TYR A 161 13.03 -9.98 -8.65
CA TYR A 161 12.66 -9.61 -7.29
C TYR A 161 11.24 -10.04 -6.94
N PHE A 162 10.23 -9.69 -7.75
CA PHE A 162 8.82 -9.93 -7.45
C PHE A 162 8.29 -11.27 -7.94
N GLY A 163 8.95 -11.90 -8.92
CA GLY A 163 8.46 -13.11 -9.60
C GLY A 163 7.29 -12.82 -10.54
N ALA A 164 6.57 -13.88 -10.90
CA ALA A 164 5.36 -13.78 -11.73
C ALA A 164 4.21 -13.20 -10.88
N LEU A 165 3.59 -12.12 -11.35
CA LEU A 165 2.49 -11.45 -10.69
C LEU A 165 1.19 -11.67 -11.48
N ASN A 166 0.38 -12.63 -11.07
CA ASN A 166 -1.00 -12.78 -11.53
C ASN A 166 -1.95 -11.87 -10.70
N ALA A 167 -3.26 -12.01 -10.88
CA ALA A 167 -4.24 -11.16 -10.19
C ALA A 167 -4.08 -11.18 -8.66
N PRO A 168 -4.13 -12.32 -7.94
CA PRO A 168 -3.92 -12.34 -6.49
C PRO A 168 -2.54 -11.82 -6.06
N ALA A 169 -1.48 -12.25 -6.75
CA ALA A 169 -0.11 -11.84 -6.42
C ALA A 169 0.10 -10.33 -6.57
N SER A 170 -0.54 -9.69 -7.56
CA SER A 170 -0.50 -8.24 -7.74
C SER A 170 -1.22 -7.50 -6.62
N PHE A 171 -2.34 -8.03 -6.14
CA PHE A 171 -3.06 -7.48 -5.00
C PHE A 171 -2.22 -7.58 -3.72
N LEU A 172 -1.67 -8.77 -3.45
CA LEU A 172 -0.80 -9.02 -2.29
C LEU A 172 0.45 -8.13 -2.29
N MET A 173 1.02 -7.84 -3.46
CA MET A 173 2.17 -6.94 -3.58
C MET A 173 1.83 -5.52 -3.09
N GLY A 174 0.65 -5.00 -3.43
CA GLY A 174 0.18 -3.70 -2.93
C GLY A 174 -0.01 -3.70 -1.42
N LEU A 175 -0.66 -4.73 -0.85
CA LEU A 175 -0.82 -4.88 0.59
C LEU A 175 0.52 -5.02 1.32
N ALA A 176 1.44 -5.81 0.79
CA ALA A 176 2.75 -6.00 1.41
C ALA A 176 3.56 -4.69 1.47
N HIS A 177 3.46 -3.86 0.43
CA HIS A 177 4.08 -2.54 0.43
C HIS A 177 3.50 -1.65 1.55
N GLU A 178 2.18 -1.64 1.73
CA GLU A 178 1.52 -0.91 2.82
C GLU A 178 2.00 -1.42 4.19
N VAL A 179 1.99 -2.74 4.41
CA VAL A 179 2.45 -3.37 5.65
C VAL A 179 3.92 -3.05 5.94
N GLY A 180 4.75 -2.98 4.90
CA GLY A 180 6.17 -2.61 5.00
C GLY A 180 6.40 -1.22 5.59
N HIS A 181 5.42 -0.31 5.47
CA HIS A 181 5.48 1.04 6.04
C HIS A 181 4.90 1.16 7.46
N TYR A 182 4.33 0.11 8.04
CA TYR A 182 3.67 0.21 9.36
C TYR A 182 4.59 0.68 10.48
N ASP A 183 5.85 0.24 10.49
CA ASP A 183 6.79 0.66 11.53
C ASP A 183 7.21 2.13 11.32
N GLN A 184 7.34 2.59 10.09
CA GLN A 184 7.58 3.99 9.77
C GLN A 184 6.41 4.88 10.18
N ILE A 185 5.16 4.44 9.94
CA ILE A 185 3.94 5.15 10.38
C ILE A 185 3.88 5.24 11.90
N LYS A 186 4.16 4.14 12.62
CA LYS A 186 4.21 4.13 14.09
C LYS A 186 5.29 5.08 14.63
N GLU A 187 6.45 5.10 14.01
CA GLU A 187 7.55 5.97 14.43
C GLU A 187 7.23 7.44 14.18
N ALA A 188 6.70 7.79 13.00
CA ALA A 188 6.25 9.15 12.70
C ALA A 188 5.19 9.62 13.71
N LYS A 189 4.19 8.77 13.99
CA LYS A 189 3.18 9.02 15.03
C LYS A 189 3.82 9.25 16.41
N ARG A 190 4.71 8.36 16.82
CA ARG A 190 5.38 8.45 18.14
C ARG A 190 6.10 9.78 18.32
N GLN A 191 6.81 10.25 17.29
CA GLN A 191 7.51 11.53 17.32
C GLN A 191 6.55 12.71 17.38
N ALA A 192 5.47 12.70 16.58
CA ALA A 192 4.45 13.74 16.59
C ALA A 192 3.81 13.89 17.97
N LEU A 193 3.36 12.77 18.57
CA LEU A 193 2.77 12.78 19.93
C LEU A 193 3.76 13.26 21.00
N ALA A 194 5.04 12.88 20.90
CA ALA A 194 6.07 13.34 21.83
C ALA A 194 6.33 14.85 21.70
N ALA A 195 6.36 15.40 20.49
CA ALA A 195 6.49 16.82 20.23
C ALA A 195 5.30 17.61 20.80
N ARG A 196 4.07 17.14 20.56
CA ARG A 196 2.85 17.75 21.09
C ARG A 196 2.81 17.77 22.63
N ALA A 197 3.31 16.72 23.28
CA ALA A 197 3.35 16.66 24.76
C ALA A 197 4.33 17.65 25.38
N THR A 198 5.24 18.24 24.61
CA THR A 198 6.26 19.18 25.08
C THR A 198 6.01 20.62 24.64
N ALA A 199 4.96 20.87 23.84
CA ALA A 199 4.56 22.19 23.34
C ALA A 199 3.58 22.86 24.29
#